data_5ee868e5aa906dcc2c19cbaf40c07a45
#
_entry.id   5ee868e5aa906dcc2c19cbaf40c07a45
#
_cell.length_a   1.000
_cell.length_b   1.000
_cell.length_c   1.000
_cell.angle_alpha   90.00
_cell.angle_beta   90.00
_cell.angle_gamma   90.00
#
_symmetry.space_group_name_H-M   'P 1'
#
loop_
_entity.id
_entity.type
_entity.pdbx_description
1 polymer ?
#
loop_
_entity_poly.entity_id
_entity_poly.type
_entity_poly.pdbx_seq_one_letter_code
_entity_poly.pdbx_strand_id
1 'polypeptide(L)'
;MYGQRLGLGKHIKDLINGETQMEFNEKLQELRKRKGLTQEELAEVLYVSRTAISKWESGRGFPNIESLKAISKCFSVSLDELLSGEEILAIAENDHKQKERTLRDLIFGLLDCGMALLLFLPFFGQEADGVIREVSLLALSDIQPYLKAAYIAFAGIMVVLGIMTLALQNCRQRLWTQSKSVLSMAVSTVGVCLFIMSQQPYAAVFVFVFLIIKALMLIKRQ
;
A
#
# COMPACT_ATOMS: atom_id res chain seq x y z
N MET A 1 13.34 23.23 3.06
CA MET A 1 13.20 24.59 2.46
C MET A 1 11.97 24.76 1.54
N TYR A 2 11.04 23.82 1.48
CA TYR A 2 9.83 23.87 0.61
C TYR A 2 8.56 24.39 1.34
N GLY A 3 8.56 24.46 2.66
CA GLY A 3 7.39 24.87 3.45
C GLY A 3 7.11 26.36 3.53
N GLN A 4 8.10 27.22 3.31
CA GLN A 4 7.93 28.68 3.45
C GLN A 4 7.38 29.38 2.20
N ARG A 5 7.50 28.78 1.00
CA ARG A 5 6.95 29.39 -0.23
C ARG A 5 5.43 29.24 -0.37
N LEU A 6 4.84 28.21 0.22
CA LEU A 6 3.38 28.00 0.20
C LEU A 6 2.63 29.01 1.09
N GLY A 7 3.23 29.43 2.22
CA GLY A 7 2.61 30.39 3.13
C GLY A 7 2.48 31.81 2.57
N LEU A 8 3.47 32.27 1.79
CA LEU A 8 3.45 33.63 1.23
C LEU A 8 2.41 33.81 0.11
N GLY A 9 2.23 32.78 -0.73
CA GLY A 9 1.23 32.82 -1.81
C GLY A 9 -0.21 32.80 -1.28
N LYS A 10 -0.44 32.14 -0.15
CA LYS A 10 -1.75 32.07 0.51
C LYS A 10 -2.08 33.43 1.16
N HIS A 11 -1.14 34.01 1.88
CA HIS A 11 -1.32 35.31 2.53
C HIS A 11 -1.62 36.47 1.56
N ILE A 12 -1.08 36.40 0.33
CA ILE A 12 -1.38 37.38 -0.73
C ILE A 12 -2.78 37.15 -1.32
N LYS A 13 -3.24 35.89 -1.46
CA LYS A 13 -4.61 35.58 -1.92
C LYS A 13 -5.67 36.00 -0.89
N ASP A 14 -5.41 35.81 0.40
CA ASP A 14 -6.31 36.17 1.49
C ASP A 14 -6.48 37.70 1.61
N LEU A 15 -5.42 38.44 1.28
CA LEU A 15 -5.46 39.90 1.21
C LEU A 15 -6.26 40.47 0.02
N ILE A 16 -6.38 39.68 -1.06
CA ILE A 16 -7.11 40.08 -2.27
C ILE A 16 -8.61 39.77 -2.17
N ASN A 17 -9.01 38.70 -1.45
CA ASN A 17 -10.40 38.27 -1.38
C ASN A 17 -11.18 38.74 -0.16
N GLY A 18 -10.56 39.45 0.81
CA GLY A 18 -11.28 40.09 1.93
C GLY A 18 -12.03 39.16 2.90
N GLU A 19 -12.01 37.83 2.69
CA GLU A 19 -12.59 36.83 3.57
C GLU A 19 -11.47 35.97 4.16
N THR A 20 -11.23 36.13 5.44
CA THR A 20 -10.37 35.22 6.22
C THR A 20 -11.10 33.89 6.35
N GLN A 21 -10.93 33.01 5.34
CA GLN A 21 -11.53 31.67 5.37
C GLN A 21 -10.82 30.86 6.45
N MET A 22 -11.52 30.60 7.56
CA MET A 22 -11.01 29.77 8.66
C MET A 22 -10.63 28.39 8.13
N GLU A 23 -9.45 27.91 8.49
CA GLU A 23 -8.99 26.55 8.12
C GLU A 23 -9.78 25.49 8.90
N PHE A 24 -9.84 24.29 8.36
CA PHE A 24 -10.55 23.15 8.95
C PHE A 24 -10.19 22.94 10.44
N ASN A 25 -8.91 23.02 10.80
CA ASN A 25 -8.43 22.85 12.16
C ASN A 25 -9.05 23.85 13.13
N GLU A 26 -9.15 25.11 12.75
CA GLU A 26 -9.75 26.18 13.54
C GLU A 26 -11.27 25.98 13.67
N LYS A 27 -11.94 25.67 12.56
CA LYS A 27 -13.39 25.36 12.54
C LYS A 27 -13.72 24.17 13.43
N LEU A 28 -12.95 23.07 13.36
CA LEU A 28 -13.19 21.90 14.19
C LEU A 28 -13.04 22.23 15.67
N GLN A 29 -11.99 22.97 16.04
CA GLN A 29 -11.77 23.40 17.42
C GLN A 29 -12.91 24.29 17.91
N GLU A 30 -13.38 25.22 17.09
CA GLU A 30 -14.48 26.11 17.43
C GLU A 30 -15.80 25.34 17.62
N LEU A 31 -16.16 24.45 16.70
CA LEU A 31 -17.34 23.59 16.80
C LEU A 31 -17.34 22.74 18.06
N ARG A 32 -16.18 22.14 18.39
CA ARG A 32 -16.03 21.37 19.62
C ARG A 32 -16.24 22.22 20.87
N LYS A 33 -15.58 23.38 20.93
CA LYS A 33 -15.71 24.33 22.05
C LYS A 33 -17.15 24.84 22.22
N ARG A 34 -17.84 25.13 21.11
CA ARG A 34 -19.25 25.53 21.14
C ARG A 34 -20.17 24.46 21.72
N LYS A 35 -19.86 23.16 21.49
CA LYS A 35 -20.57 22.04 22.09
C LYS A 35 -20.11 21.73 23.54
N GLY A 36 -19.12 22.43 24.07
CA GLY A 36 -18.58 22.20 25.42
C GLY A 36 -17.81 20.88 25.56
N LEU A 37 -17.38 20.26 24.45
CA LEU A 37 -16.70 18.97 24.46
C LEU A 37 -15.19 19.14 24.67
N THR A 38 -14.58 18.24 25.43
CA THR A 38 -13.14 18.03 25.46
C THR A 38 -12.67 17.29 24.20
N GLN A 39 -11.37 17.26 23.92
CA GLN A 39 -10.82 16.45 22.82
C GLN A 39 -11.06 14.94 23.01
N GLU A 40 -11.12 14.49 24.23
CA GLU A 40 -11.39 13.09 24.62
C GLU A 40 -12.85 12.72 24.31
N GLU A 41 -13.80 13.52 24.78
CA GLU A 41 -15.23 13.31 24.53
C GLU A 41 -15.57 13.36 23.04
N LEU A 42 -14.97 14.30 22.27
CA LEU A 42 -15.14 14.34 20.82
C LEU A 42 -14.57 13.08 20.15
N ALA A 43 -13.43 12.59 20.64
CA ALA A 43 -12.83 11.36 20.12
C ALA A 43 -13.72 10.13 20.33
N GLU A 44 -14.35 10.02 21.50
CA GLU A 44 -15.32 8.97 21.82
C GLU A 44 -16.55 9.06 20.91
N VAL A 45 -17.14 10.23 20.74
CA VAL A 45 -18.29 10.45 19.86
C VAL A 45 -18.00 10.08 18.41
N LEU A 46 -16.78 10.35 17.94
CA LEU A 46 -16.36 10.10 16.56
C LEU A 46 -15.72 8.71 16.36
N TYR A 47 -15.61 7.89 17.43
CA TYR A 47 -14.94 6.58 17.42
C TYR A 47 -13.50 6.64 16.89
N VAL A 48 -12.73 7.67 17.30
CA VAL A 48 -11.33 7.85 16.93
C VAL A 48 -10.47 8.03 18.18
N SER A 49 -9.14 8.03 18.02
CA SER A 49 -8.26 8.31 19.15
C SER A 49 -8.20 9.81 19.48
N ARG A 50 -8.02 10.17 20.76
CA ARG A 50 -7.75 11.56 21.17
C ARG A 50 -6.58 12.18 20.41
N THR A 51 -5.54 11.36 20.11
CA THR A 51 -4.39 11.82 19.33
C THR A 51 -4.76 12.21 17.90
N ALA A 52 -5.79 11.59 17.30
CA ALA A 52 -6.30 11.99 15.99
C ALA A 52 -6.93 13.38 16.05
N ILE A 53 -7.83 13.62 17.04
CA ILE A 53 -8.44 14.94 17.25
C ILE A 53 -7.38 16.01 17.46
N SER A 54 -6.40 15.76 18.33
CA SER A 54 -5.30 16.70 18.60
C SER A 54 -4.49 17.04 17.34
N LYS A 55 -4.24 16.04 16.45
CA LYS A 55 -3.56 16.28 15.18
C LYS A 55 -4.40 17.11 14.21
N TRP A 56 -5.69 16.86 14.15
CA TRP A 56 -6.60 17.59 13.28
C TRP A 56 -6.74 19.03 13.71
N GLU A 57 -6.96 19.31 15.00
CA GLU A 57 -7.07 20.67 15.54
C GLU A 57 -5.76 21.46 15.50
N SER A 58 -4.62 20.78 15.44
CA SER A 58 -3.30 21.44 15.30
C SER A 58 -2.81 21.58 13.86
N GLY A 59 -3.62 21.22 12.87
CA GLY A 59 -3.25 21.28 11.45
C GLY A 59 -2.16 20.28 11.03
N ARG A 60 -1.76 19.33 11.92
CA ARG A 60 -0.72 18.33 11.64
C ARG A 60 -1.23 17.09 10.90
N GLY A 61 -2.50 17.09 10.51
CA GLY A 61 -3.12 16.03 9.76
C GLY A 61 -4.58 16.33 9.47
N PHE A 62 -5.14 15.61 8.49
CA PHE A 62 -6.55 15.70 8.12
C PHE A 62 -7.28 14.40 8.47
N PRO A 63 -8.58 14.45 8.80
CA PRO A 63 -9.44 13.28 8.90
C PRO A 63 -9.63 12.64 7.51
N ASN A 64 -9.92 11.34 7.50
CA ASN A 64 -10.37 10.66 6.27
C ASN A 64 -11.84 11.03 5.98
N ILE A 65 -12.35 10.63 4.80
CA ILE A 65 -13.71 10.95 4.35
C ILE A 65 -14.78 10.42 5.34
N GLU A 66 -14.57 9.26 5.94
CA GLU A 66 -15.52 8.68 6.93
C GLU A 66 -15.57 9.52 8.21
N SER A 67 -14.40 9.92 8.71
CA SER A 67 -14.32 10.81 9.87
C SER A 67 -14.92 12.19 9.58
N LEU A 68 -14.73 12.74 8.38
CA LEU A 68 -15.35 14.00 7.96
C LEU A 68 -16.89 13.90 7.94
N LYS A 69 -17.43 12.81 7.44
CA LYS A 69 -18.89 12.54 7.47
C LYS A 69 -19.40 12.44 8.92
N ALA A 70 -18.61 11.80 9.80
CA ALA A 70 -18.95 11.70 11.22
C ALA A 70 -18.94 13.08 11.91
N ILE A 71 -17.94 13.94 11.61
CA ILE A 71 -17.82 15.32 12.10
C ILE A 71 -19.01 16.13 11.61
N SER A 72 -19.32 16.10 10.30
CA SER A 72 -20.47 16.77 9.68
C SER A 72 -21.79 16.40 10.39
N LYS A 73 -22.02 15.12 10.62
CA LYS A 73 -23.21 14.64 11.36
C LYS A 73 -23.21 15.08 12.83
N CYS A 74 -22.06 14.96 13.51
CA CYS A 74 -21.94 15.31 14.91
C CYS A 74 -22.27 16.78 15.16
N PHE A 75 -21.80 17.66 14.28
CA PHE A 75 -21.99 19.11 14.42
C PHE A 75 -23.15 19.67 13.61
N SER A 76 -23.82 18.84 12.79
CA SER A 76 -24.94 19.26 11.90
C SER A 76 -24.53 20.37 10.93
N VAL A 77 -23.29 20.27 10.40
CA VAL A 77 -22.74 21.19 9.40
C VAL A 77 -22.45 20.44 8.10
N SER A 78 -22.54 21.12 6.96
CA SER A 78 -22.17 20.51 5.67
C SER A 78 -20.66 20.33 5.53
N LEU A 79 -20.22 19.45 4.61
CA LEU A 79 -18.79 19.30 4.31
C LEU A 79 -18.21 20.57 3.67
N ASP A 80 -19.02 21.28 2.88
CA ASP A 80 -18.61 22.54 2.24
C ASP A 80 -18.43 23.69 3.25
N GLU A 81 -19.17 23.66 4.36
CA GLU A 81 -18.96 24.59 5.47
C GLU A 81 -17.71 24.24 6.31
N LEU A 82 -17.39 22.95 6.40
CA LEU A 82 -16.21 22.47 7.13
C LEU A 82 -14.90 22.70 6.39
N LEU A 83 -14.92 22.53 5.06
CA LEU A 83 -13.72 22.44 4.23
C LEU A 83 -13.73 23.50 3.13
N SER A 84 -12.57 24.02 2.80
CA SER A 84 -12.36 24.76 1.56
C SER A 84 -12.28 23.81 0.36
N GLY A 85 -12.51 24.31 -0.86
CA GLY A 85 -12.40 23.50 -2.08
C GLY A 85 -10.99 22.89 -2.26
N GLU A 86 -9.94 23.60 -1.84
CA GLU A 86 -8.56 23.10 -1.90
C GLU A 86 -8.34 21.95 -0.91
N GLU A 87 -8.94 22.01 0.27
CA GLU A 87 -8.87 20.96 1.30
C GLU A 87 -9.61 19.69 0.84
N ILE A 88 -10.79 19.84 0.20
CA ILE A 88 -11.52 18.70 -0.37
C ILE A 88 -10.69 17.99 -1.43
N LEU A 89 -10.05 18.73 -2.34
CA LEU A 89 -9.18 18.16 -3.36
C LEU A 89 -7.98 17.44 -2.74
N ALA A 90 -7.31 18.03 -1.75
CA ALA A 90 -6.18 17.42 -1.08
C ALA A 90 -6.55 16.11 -0.36
N ILE A 91 -7.73 16.05 0.26
CA ILE A 91 -8.25 14.85 0.93
C ILE A 91 -8.58 13.78 -0.10
N ALA A 92 -9.26 14.14 -1.20
CA ALA A 92 -9.61 13.20 -2.27
C ALA A 92 -8.34 12.60 -2.92
N GLU A 93 -7.31 13.40 -3.18
CA GLU A 93 -6.03 12.92 -3.68
C GLU A 93 -5.33 11.96 -2.71
N ASN A 94 -5.32 12.29 -1.42
CA ASN A 94 -4.69 11.42 -0.42
C ASN A 94 -5.41 10.09 -0.28
N ASP A 95 -6.74 10.08 -0.27
CA ASP A 95 -7.54 8.86 -0.24
C ASP A 95 -7.31 8.00 -1.50
N HIS A 96 -7.26 8.63 -2.68
CA HIS A 96 -6.96 7.93 -3.92
C HIS A 96 -5.58 7.28 -3.89
N LYS A 97 -4.55 8.04 -3.50
CA LYS A 97 -3.17 7.53 -3.35
C LYS A 97 -3.08 6.39 -2.33
N GLN A 98 -3.86 6.45 -1.26
CA GLN A 98 -3.88 5.38 -0.24
C GLN A 98 -4.55 4.11 -0.78
N LYS A 99 -5.69 4.22 -1.48
CA LYS A 99 -6.36 3.10 -2.13
C LYS A 99 -5.47 2.43 -3.17
N GLU A 100 -4.80 3.20 -4.00
CA GLU A 100 -3.84 2.67 -4.99
C GLU A 100 -2.68 1.91 -4.32
N ARG A 101 -2.14 2.41 -3.21
CA ARG A 101 -1.10 1.72 -2.45
C ARG A 101 -1.61 0.40 -1.89
N THR A 102 -2.78 0.40 -1.27
CA THR A 102 -3.39 -0.81 -0.71
C THR A 102 -3.65 -1.86 -1.78
N LEU A 103 -4.22 -1.45 -2.93
CA LEU A 103 -4.47 -2.35 -4.06
C LEU A 103 -3.17 -2.95 -4.61
N ARG A 104 -2.13 -2.15 -4.76
CA ARG A 104 -0.82 -2.63 -5.20
C ARG A 104 -0.23 -3.65 -4.22
N ASP A 105 -0.27 -3.35 -2.93
CA ASP A 105 0.23 -4.24 -1.89
C ASP A 105 -0.52 -5.57 -1.88
N LEU A 106 -1.83 -5.53 -2.10
CA LEU A 106 -2.67 -6.72 -2.27
C LEU A 106 -2.21 -7.56 -3.47
N ILE A 107 -2.05 -6.93 -4.63
CA ILE A 107 -1.64 -7.65 -5.86
C ILE A 107 -0.23 -8.22 -5.70
N PHE A 108 0.74 -7.44 -5.18
CA PHE A 108 2.09 -7.94 -4.93
C PHE A 108 2.08 -9.15 -3.99
N GLY A 109 1.35 -9.04 -2.87
CA GLY A 109 1.26 -10.13 -1.91
C GLY A 109 0.60 -11.38 -2.48
N LEU A 110 -0.47 -11.23 -3.29
CA LEU A 110 -1.13 -12.36 -3.95
C LEU A 110 -0.23 -13.03 -5.00
N LEU A 111 0.51 -12.24 -5.80
CA LEU A 111 1.45 -12.78 -6.79
C LEU A 111 2.61 -13.53 -6.10
N ASP A 112 3.13 -12.98 -4.99
CA ASP A 112 4.19 -13.63 -4.21
C ASP A 112 3.69 -14.92 -3.57
N CYS A 113 2.50 -14.94 -2.97
CA CYS A 113 1.86 -16.16 -2.48
C CYS A 113 1.55 -17.16 -3.60
N GLY A 114 1.24 -16.67 -4.80
CA GLY A 114 1.01 -17.49 -5.99
C GLY A 114 2.22 -18.35 -6.39
N MET A 115 3.43 -18.03 -5.92
CA MET A 115 4.60 -18.89 -6.12
C MET A 115 4.47 -20.25 -5.44
N ALA A 116 3.56 -20.42 -4.47
CA ALA A 116 3.23 -21.72 -3.91
C ALA A 116 2.70 -22.70 -4.97
N LEU A 117 2.13 -22.21 -6.09
CA LEU A 117 1.66 -23.05 -7.19
C LEU A 117 2.79 -23.85 -7.83
N LEU A 118 4.05 -23.36 -7.78
CA LEU A 118 5.21 -24.13 -8.26
C LEU A 118 5.39 -25.47 -7.51
N LEU A 119 4.93 -25.55 -6.27
CA LEU A 119 5.03 -26.79 -5.47
C LEU A 119 4.10 -27.89 -6.00
N PHE A 120 2.94 -27.51 -6.53
CA PHE A 120 1.86 -28.44 -6.84
C PHE A 120 1.61 -28.60 -8.34
N LEU A 121 1.79 -27.55 -9.14
CA LEU A 121 1.55 -27.57 -10.58
C LEU A 121 2.78 -28.09 -11.35
N PRO A 122 2.57 -28.76 -12.51
CA PRO A 122 3.62 -29.39 -13.30
C PRO A 122 4.39 -28.37 -14.15
N PHE A 123 5.20 -27.54 -13.52
CA PHE A 123 6.05 -26.53 -14.18
C PHE A 123 7.49 -27.00 -14.44
N PHE A 124 7.85 -28.19 -13.99
CA PHE A 124 9.22 -28.71 -14.10
C PHE A 124 9.28 -29.85 -15.09
N GLY A 125 10.22 -29.78 -16.07
CA GLY A 125 10.51 -30.88 -16.98
C GLY A 125 11.45 -31.86 -16.31
N GLN A 126 11.08 -33.14 -16.35
CA GLN A 126 11.91 -34.27 -15.96
C GLN A 126 12.01 -35.25 -17.09
N GLU A 127 13.22 -35.69 -17.47
CA GLU A 127 13.44 -36.70 -18.46
C GLU A 127 13.23 -38.10 -17.84
N ALA A 128 12.33 -38.87 -18.40
CA ALA A 128 12.07 -40.25 -18.01
C ALA A 128 11.82 -41.10 -19.29
N ASP A 129 12.60 -42.15 -19.46
CA ASP A 129 12.50 -43.05 -20.60
C ASP A 129 12.66 -42.35 -21.96
N GLY A 130 13.50 -41.31 -22.06
CA GLY A 130 13.70 -40.54 -23.30
C GLY A 130 12.55 -39.58 -23.64
N VAL A 131 11.58 -39.39 -22.74
CA VAL A 131 10.46 -38.46 -22.88
C VAL A 131 10.51 -37.43 -21.74
N ILE A 132 10.32 -36.15 -22.09
CA ILE A 132 10.20 -35.11 -21.09
C ILE A 132 8.79 -35.13 -20.52
N ARG A 133 8.68 -35.40 -19.22
CA ARG A 133 7.41 -35.36 -18.48
C ARG A 133 7.37 -34.11 -17.62
N GLU A 134 6.24 -33.44 -17.61
CA GLU A 134 6.00 -32.28 -16.74
C GLU A 134 5.59 -32.78 -15.35
N VAL A 135 6.31 -32.31 -14.30
CA VAL A 135 6.09 -32.69 -12.92
C VAL A 135 6.03 -31.47 -12.01
N SER A 136 5.42 -31.62 -10.85
CA SER A 136 5.46 -30.56 -9.81
C SER A 136 6.81 -30.57 -9.09
N LEU A 137 7.14 -29.45 -8.43
CA LEU A 137 8.39 -29.36 -7.65
C LEU A 137 8.52 -30.45 -6.59
N LEU A 138 7.40 -30.82 -5.96
CA LEU A 138 7.40 -31.89 -4.95
C LEU A 138 7.70 -33.25 -5.56
N ALA A 139 7.16 -33.54 -6.74
CA ALA A 139 7.34 -34.80 -7.46
C ALA A 139 8.67 -34.90 -8.23
N LEU A 140 9.39 -33.78 -8.36
CA LEU A 140 10.67 -33.73 -9.08
C LEU A 140 11.72 -34.58 -8.34
N SER A 141 12.22 -35.64 -8.97
CA SER A 141 13.12 -36.62 -8.36
C SER A 141 14.51 -36.67 -8.99
N ASP A 142 14.61 -36.39 -10.29
CA ASP A 142 15.81 -36.61 -11.09
C ASP A 142 16.66 -35.34 -11.27
N ILE A 143 16.89 -34.61 -10.17
CA ILE A 143 17.75 -33.42 -10.15
C ILE A 143 18.69 -33.45 -8.94
N GLN A 144 19.75 -32.65 -9.03
CA GLN A 144 20.69 -32.49 -7.93
C GLN A 144 19.97 -31.97 -6.67
N PRO A 145 20.20 -32.57 -5.48
CA PRO A 145 19.50 -32.21 -4.24
C PRO A 145 19.58 -30.73 -3.88
N TYR A 146 20.73 -30.10 -4.18
CA TYR A 146 20.92 -28.66 -3.91
C TYR A 146 20.03 -27.76 -4.80
N LEU A 147 19.77 -28.16 -6.06
CA LEU A 147 18.86 -27.42 -6.95
C LEU A 147 17.42 -27.52 -6.47
N LYS A 148 16.98 -28.74 -6.11
CA LYS A 148 15.64 -28.93 -5.51
C LYS A 148 15.46 -28.09 -4.25
N ALA A 149 16.47 -28.08 -3.38
CA ALA A 149 16.47 -27.27 -2.16
C ALA A 149 16.40 -25.76 -2.50
N ALA A 150 17.14 -25.30 -3.52
CA ALA A 150 17.10 -23.89 -3.96
C ALA A 150 15.71 -23.50 -4.48
N TYR A 151 15.03 -24.37 -5.24
CA TYR A 151 13.69 -24.08 -5.74
C TYR A 151 12.64 -24.02 -4.61
N ILE A 152 12.72 -24.96 -3.65
CA ILE A 152 11.85 -24.96 -2.47
C ILE A 152 12.10 -23.70 -1.63
N ALA A 153 13.38 -23.35 -1.41
CA ALA A 153 13.76 -22.15 -0.67
C ALA A 153 13.24 -20.88 -1.36
N PHE A 154 13.38 -20.78 -2.69
CA PHE A 154 12.86 -19.65 -3.47
C PHE A 154 11.33 -19.53 -3.31
N ALA A 155 10.58 -20.63 -3.53
CA ALA A 155 9.13 -20.62 -3.37
C ALA A 155 8.72 -20.26 -1.94
N GLY A 156 9.40 -20.80 -0.94
CA GLY A 156 9.15 -20.50 0.47
C GLY A 156 9.41 -19.04 0.83
N ILE A 157 10.52 -18.47 0.38
CA ILE A 157 10.85 -17.04 0.59
C ILE A 157 9.79 -16.15 -0.04
N MET A 158 9.36 -16.44 -1.27
CA MET A 158 8.34 -15.66 -1.96
C MET A 158 7.00 -15.71 -1.23
N VAL A 159 6.56 -16.89 -0.80
CA VAL A 159 5.32 -17.04 -0.02
C VAL A 159 5.38 -16.27 1.29
N VAL A 160 6.49 -16.36 2.03
CA VAL A 160 6.68 -15.59 3.27
C VAL A 160 6.63 -14.09 3.01
N LEU A 161 7.30 -13.59 1.98
CA LEU A 161 7.25 -12.18 1.57
C LEU A 161 5.82 -11.75 1.19
N GLY A 162 5.09 -12.60 0.49
CA GLY A 162 3.68 -12.37 0.14
C GLY A 162 2.80 -12.25 1.38
N ILE A 163 2.88 -13.20 2.30
CA ILE A 163 2.13 -13.18 3.56
C ILE A 163 2.49 -11.93 4.39
N MET A 164 3.78 -11.61 4.52
CA MET A 164 4.22 -10.40 5.23
C MET A 164 3.68 -9.12 4.58
N THR A 165 3.67 -9.05 3.23
CA THR A 165 3.13 -7.89 2.52
C THR A 165 1.64 -7.73 2.78
N LEU A 166 0.86 -8.83 2.80
CA LEU A 166 -0.56 -8.82 3.09
C LEU A 166 -0.86 -8.52 4.57
N ALA A 167 -0.13 -9.13 5.50
CA ALA A 167 -0.33 -8.94 6.93
C ALA A 167 0.03 -7.53 7.41
N LEU A 168 1.10 -6.95 6.83
CA LEU A 168 1.62 -5.64 7.23
C LEU A 168 1.11 -4.48 6.36
N GLN A 169 0.00 -4.63 5.65
CA GLN A 169 -0.61 -3.57 4.83
C GLN A 169 -0.87 -2.29 5.63
N ASN A 170 -1.27 -2.43 6.90
CA ASN A 170 -1.60 -1.30 7.77
C ASN A 170 -0.39 -0.78 8.56
N CYS A 171 0.79 -1.38 8.39
CA CYS A 171 2.00 -0.97 9.10
C CYS A 171 2.60 0.28 8.46
N ARG A 172 2.66 1.38 9.24
CA ARG A 172 3.21 2.67 8.79
C ARG A 172 4.74 2.79 8.89
N GLN A 173 5.47 1.71 9.13
CA GLN A 173 6.93 1.78 9.20
C GLN A 173 7.52 2.13 7.83
N ARG A 174 8.21 3.27 7.77
CA ARG A 174 8.76 3.86 6.54
C ARG A 174 9.72 2.93 5.80
N LEU A 175 10.56 2.20 6.53
CA LEU A 175 11.52 1.25 5.96
C LEU A 175 10.81 0.09 5.24
N TRP A 176 9.77 -0.48 5.86
CA TRP A 176 9.00 -1.57 5.27
C TRP A 176 8.26 -1.14 4.00
N THR A 177 7.57 0.01 4.05
CA THR A 177 6.79 0.50 2.91
C THR A 177 7.63 0.86 1.68
N GLN A 178 8.89 1.23 1.86
CA GLN A 178 9.81 1.53 0.75
C GLN A 178 10.50 0.29 0.20
N SER A 179 10.85 -0.67 1.05
CA SER A 179 11.71 -1.80 0.67
C SER A 179 10.95 -3.02 0.14
N LYS A 180 9.70 -3.25 0.58
CA LYS A 180 8.95 -4.47 0.26
C LYS A 180 8.79 -4.74 -1.24
N SER A 181 8.42 -3.73 -2.03
CA SER A 181 8.23 -3.88 -3.48
C SER A 181 9.56 -4.15 -4.20
N VAL A 182 10.62 -3.46 -3.79
CA VAL A 182 11.97 -3.65 -4.37
C VAL A 182 12.50 -5.03 -4.02
N LEU A 183 12.32 -5.48 -2.78
CA LEU A 183 12.76 -6.79 -2.33
C LEU A 183 12.01 -7.91 -3.08
N SER A 184 10.68 -7.83 -3.19
CA SER A 184 9.88 -8.79 -3.94
C SER A 184 10.31 -8.87 -5.40
N MET A 185 10.57 -7.74 -6.06
CA MET A 185 11.06 -7.73 -7.44
C MET A 185 12.46 -8.32 -7.57
N ALA A 186 13.38 -7.96 -6.67
CA ALA A 186 14.75 -8.49 -6.69
C ALA A 186 14.76 -10.01 -6.53
N VAL A 187 14.01 -10.55 -5.57
CA VAL A 187 13.89 -12.01 -5.37
C VAL A 187 13.24 -12.68 -6.58
N SER A 188 12.18 -12.09 -7.18
CA SER A 188 11.57 -12.61 -8.39
C SER A 188 12.57 -12.66 -9.57
N THR A 189 13.40 -11.61 -9.73
CA THR A 189 14.44 -11.58 -10.78
C THR A 189 15.48 -12.68 -10.58
N VAL A 190 15.94 -12.88 -9.34
CA VAL A 190 16.84 -13.98 -8.99
C VAL A 190 16.19 -15.33 -9.31
N GLY A 191 14.89 -15.51 -9.03
CA GLY A 191 14.16 -16.73 -9.36
C GLY A 191 14.09 -17.00 -10.86
N VAL A 192 13.82 -15.97 -11.67
CA VAL A 192 13.85 -16.11 -13.15
C VAL A 192 15.23 -16.57 -13.62
N CYS A 193 16.31 -15.93 -13.15
CA CYS A 193 17.67 -16.32 -13.49
C CYS A 193 17.96 -17.77 -13.06
N LEU A 194 17.56 -18.16 -11.85
CA LEU A 194 17.75 -19.52 -11.32
C LEU A 194 17.09 -20.56 -12.24
N PHE A 195 15.82 -20.36 -12.65
CA PHE A 195 15.10 -21.29 -13.49
C PHE A 195 15.61 -21.33 -14.94
N ILE A 196 16.07 -20.21 -15.49
CA ILE A 196 16.73 -20.17 -16.81
C ILE A 196 18.04 -20.97 -16.78
N MET A 197 18.89 -20.71 -15.80
CA MET A 197 20.20 -21.38 -15.69
C MET A 197 20.08 -22.88 -15.45
N SER A 198 19.01 -23.31 -14.79
CA SER A 198 18.73 -24.72 -14.52
C SER A 198 17.85 -25.40 -15.58
N GLN A 199 17.65 -24.74 -16.73
CA GLN A 199 16.90 -25.27 -17.89
C GLN A 199 15.45 -25.67 -17.56
N GLN A 200 14.78 -24.91 -16.70
CA GLN A 200 13.35 -25.09 -16.37
C GLN A 200 12.49 -23.97 -16.97
N PRO A 201 12.21 -24.00 -18.31
CA PRO A 201 11.62 -22.87 -19.02
C PRO A 201 10.21 -22.53 -18.57
N TYR A 202 9.38 -23.53 -18.26
CA TYR A 202 7.99 -23.27 -17.82
C TYR A 202 7.92 -22.56 -16.48
N ALA A 203 8.75 -22.98 -15.50
CA ALA A 203 8.87 -22.30 -14.23
C ALA A 203 9.44 -20.88 -14.39
N ALA A 204 10.44 -20.71 -15.27
CA ALA A 204 11.01 -19.39 -15.59
C ALA A 204 9.95 -18.44 -16.16
N VAL A 205 9.16 -18.90 -17.17
CA VAL A 205 8.10 -18.09 -17.79
C VAL A 205 7.02 -17.72 -16.76
N PHE A 206 6.61 -18.67 -15.91
CA PHE A 206 5.62 -18.41 -14.86
C PHE A 206 6.07 -17.28 -13.92
N VAL A 207 7.29 -17.36 -13.38
CA VAL A 207 7.83 -16.30 -12.51
C VAL A 207 8.03 -15.00 -13.26
N PHE A 208 8.46 -15.05 -14.53
CA PHE A 208 8.67 -13.88 -15.37
C PHE A 208 7.38 -13.12 -15.66
N VAL A 209 6.27 -13.81 -15.94
CA VAL A 209 4.95 -13.18 -16.11
C VAL A 209 4.55 -12.42 -14.83
N PHE A 210 4.74 -13.00 -13.65
CA PHE A 210 4.45 -12.30 -12.39
C PHE A 210 5.36 -11.10 -12.18
N LEU A 211 6.64 -11.21 -12.56
CA LEU A 211 7.58 -10.09 -12.52
C LEU A 211 7.14 -8.94 -13.44
N ILE A 212 6.69 -9.24 -14.67
CA ILE A 212 6.17 -8.22 -15.59
C ILE A 212 4.96 -7.52 -15.01
N ILE A 213 3.99 -8.25 -14.46
CA ILE A 213 2.79 -7.64 -13.85
C ILE A 213 3.19 -6.68 -12.73
N LYS A 214 4.13 -7.09 -11.85
CA LYS A 214 4.66 -6.22 -10.80
C LYS A 214 5.35 -4.98 -11.36
N ALA A 215 6.17 -5.13 -12.40
CA ALA A 215 6.88 -4.01 -13.04
C ALA A 215 5.90 -3.00 -13.65
N LEU A 216 4.87 -3.46 -14.37
CA LEU A 216 3.84 -2.60 -14.97
C LEU A 216 3.08 -1.80 -13.90
N MET A 217 2.81 -2.41 -12.74
CA MET A 217 2.15 -1.71 -11.63
C MET A 217 3.03 -0.64 -10.98
N LEU A 218 4.35 -0.76 -11.05
CA LEU A 218 5.27 0.28 -10.56
C LEU A 218 5.42 1.43 -11.55
N ILE A 219 5.42 1.15 -12.87
CA ILE A 219 5.53 2.18 -13.92
C ILE A 219 4.31 3.09 -13.93
N LYS A 220 3.10 2.56 -13.75
CA LYS A 220 1.86 3.35 -13.70
C LYS A 220 1.84 4.41 -12.56
N ARG A 221 2.85 4.45 -11.72
CA ARG A 221 3.02 5.41 -10.61
C ARG A 221 3.53 6.79 -11.08
N GLN A 222 4.10 6.91 -12.29
CA GLN A 222 4.57 8.19 -12.85
C GLN A 222 3.42 8.91 -13.56
#